data_e942cbf28e1c53cafe58f9c75ac86031
#
_entry.id   e942cbf28e1c53cafe58f9c75ac86031
#
_cell.length_a   1.000
_cell.length_b   1.000
_cell.length_c   1.000
_cell.angle_alpha   90.00
_cell.angle_beta   90.00
_cell.angle_gamma   90.00
#
_symmetry.space_group_name_H-M   'P 1'
#
loop_
_entity.id
_entity.type
_entity.pdbx_description
1 polymer ?
#
loop_
_entity_poly.entity_id
_entity_poly.type
_entity_poly.pdbx_seq_one_letter_code
_entity_poly.pdbx_strand_id
1 'polypeptide(L)'
;MLPTDLTVSAVIENDDRFLMIEQRTAGSVIVTHPGGHIETGEAPEQAVVRGAMEGTGCEISVSGLLGVYLWIHPQTRQQFLRIVYRADMVKENVSRQLDSGFCTVHWYSLADIRLRSGDLGSPIVLRSVEDYIAGKRQPDELLAGMMPIQQNVAAVMANAALV
;
A
#
# COMPACT_ATOMS: atom_id res chain seq x y z
N MET A 1 23.69 -6.66 1.56
CA MET A 1 22.68 -5.54 1.50
C MET A 1 21.34 -6.17 1.14
N LEU A 2 20.32 -5.90 1.94
CA LEU A 2 18.97 -6.35 1.61
C LEU A 2 18.38 -5.45 0.51
N PRO A 3 17.63 -6.00 -0.45
CA PRO A 3 16.92 -5.19 -1.44
C PRO A 3 15.88 -4.31 -0.75
N THR A 4 15.54 -3.18 -1.37
CA THR A 4 14.44 -2.32 -0.92
C THR A 4 13.12 -2.88 -1.42
N ASP A 5 12.18 -3.12 -0.52
CA ASP A 5 10.83 -3.54 -0.89
C ASP A 5 10.02 -2.34 -1.41
N LEU A 6 9.46 -2.51 -2.59
CA LEU A 6 8.52 -1.55 -3.19
C LEU A 6 7.10 -1.94 -2.83
N THR A 7 6.44 -1.08 -2.07
CA THR A 7 5.08 -1.33 -1.57
C THR A 7 4.15 -0.17 -1.86
N VAL A 8 2.87 -0.47 -1.90
CA VAL A 8 1.79 0.50 -2.05
C VAL A 8 0.77 0.32 -0.95
N SER A 9 0.09 1.40 -0.58
CA SER A 9 -1.09 1.33 0.28
C SER A 9 -2.06 2.46 -0.02
N ALA A 10 -3.30 2.30 0.43
CA ALA A 10 -4.34 3.30 0.29
C ALA A 10 -4.87 3.74 1.64
N VAL A 11 -4.97 5.04 1.84
CA VAL A 11 -5.76 5.64 2.92
C VAL A 11 -7.17 5.85 2.40
N ILE A 12 -8.11 5.13 2.97
CA ILE A 12 -9.53 5.14 2.62
C ILE A 12 -10.30 5.57 3.86
N GLU A 13 -11.01 6.68 3.75
CA GLU A 13 -11.74 7.27 4.88
C GLU A 13 -13.24 7.22 4.62
N ASN A 14 -14.01 6.95 5.67
CA ASN A 14 -15.44 7.06 5.70
C ASN A 14 -15.89 7.45 7.12
N ASP A 15 -16.61 8.56 7.25
CA ASP A 15 -17.11 9.08 8.52
C ASP A 15 -16.03 9.18 9.61
N ASP A 16 -14.91 9.83 9.30
CA ASP A 16 -13.74 9.99 10.19
C ASP A 16 -13.10 8.66 10.66
N ARG A 17 -13.34 7.57 9.93
CA ARG A 17 -12.73 6.28 10.15
C ARG A 17 -11.96 5.82 8.92
N PHE A 18 -10.90 5.09 9.18
CA PHE A 18 -9.96 4.62 8.16
C PHE A 18 -10.04 3.10 8.03
N LEU A 19 -10.09 2.62 6.80
CA LEU A 19 -10.11 1.19 6.51
C LEU A 19 -8.75 0.58 6.81
N MET A 20 -8.73 -0.43 7.69
CA MET A 20 -7.53 -1.15 8.10
C MET A 20 -7.70 -2.64 7.93
N ILE A 21 -6.59 -3.31 7.66
CA ILE A 21 -6.47 -4.77 7.70
C ILE A 21 -5.78 -5.14 9.00
N GLU A 22 -6.37 -6.06 9.75
CA GLU A 22 -5.78 -6.67 10.91
C GLU A 22 -5.37 -8.10 10.57
N GLN A 23 -4.08 -8.39 10.65
CA GLN A 23 -3.53 -9.73 10.49
C GLN A 23 -3.17 -10.29 11.86
N ARG A 24 -3.66 -11.47 12.16
CA ARG A 24 -3.35 -12.20 13.39
C ARG A 24 -2.45 -13.37 13.06
N THR A 25 -1.32 -13.43 13.73
CA THR A 25 -0.40 -14.58 13.73
C THR A 25 -0.31 -15.13 15.15
N ALA A 26 0.28 -16.33 15.33
CA ALA A 26 0.48 -16.89 16.65
C ALA A 26 1.29 -15.94 17.55
N GLY A 27 0.62 -15.18 18.40
CA GLY A 27 1.21 -14.28 19.39
C GLY A 27 1.39 -12.82 18.96
N SER A 28 0.97 -12.42 17.76
CA SER A 28 1.03 -11.02 17.33
C SER A 28 -0.16 -10.60 16.46
N VAL A 29 -0.44 -9.30 16.51
CA VAL A 29 -1.42 -8.64 15.66
C VAL A 29 -0.70 -7.54 14.90
N ILE A 30 -0.95 -7.44 13.59
CA ILE A 30 -0.40 -6.38 12.75
C ILE A 30 -1.58 -5.65 12.09
N VAL A 31 -1.61 -4.33 12.27
CA VAL A 31 -2.60 -3.44 11.67
C VAL A 31 -1.93 -2.62 10.56
N THR A 32 -2.51 -2.64 9.38
CA THR A 32 -1.98 -1.91 8.21
C THR A 32 -3.10 -1.40 7.32
N HIS A 33 -2.76 -0.46 6.43
CA HIS A 33 -3.65 -0.06 5.35
C HIS A 33 -3.79 -1.16 4.28
N PRO A 34 -4.90 -1.18 3.52
CA PRO A 34 -5.00 -1.98 2.31
C PRO A 34 -3.87 -1.65 1.32
N GLY A 35 -3.30 -2.66 0.70
CA GLY A 35 -2.20 -2.52 -0.24
C GLY A 35 -1.38 -3.79 -0.37
N GLY A 36 -0.13 -3.67 -0.73
CA GLY A 36 0.78 -4.80 -0.89
C GLY A 36 2.07 -4.44 -1.61
N HIS A 37 2.76 -5.45 -2.10
CA HIS A 37 3.95 -5.27 -2.93
C HIS A 37 3.56 -4.92 -4.37
N ILE A 38 4.41 -4.14 -5.04
CA ILE A 38 4.30 -3.92 -6.48
C ILE A 38 4.88 -5.14 -7.19
N GLU A 39 4.11 -5.77 -8.05
CA GLU A 39 4.55 -6.92 -8.85
C GLU A 39 5.34 -6.46 -10.07
N THR A 40 6.16 -7.37 -10.61
CA THR A 40 6.96 -7.07 -11.81
C THR A 40 6.06 -6.70 -12.98
N GLY A 41 6.31 -5.53 -13.57
CA GLY A 41 5.54 -5.03 -14.71
C GLY A 41 4.22 -4.33 -14.36
N GLU A 42 3.96 -4.13 -13.07
CA GLU A 42 2.75 -3.48 -12.56
C GLU A 42 3.01 -2.00 -12.25
N ALA A 43 2.06 -1.14 -12.60
CA ALA A 43 2.11 0.25 -12.17
C ALA A 43 1.66 0.39 -10.70
N PRO A 44 2.17 1.37 -9.93
CA PRO A 44 1.80 1.53 -8.52
C PRO A 44 0.29 1.66 -8.28
N GLU A 45 -0.44 2.38 -9.12
CA GLU A 45 -1.90 2.50 -9.00
C GLU A 45 -2.62 1.17 -9.23
N GLN A 46 -2.16 0.35 -10.17
CA GLN A 46 -2.70 -0.99 -10.39
C GLN A 46 -2.44 -1.88 -9.18
N ALA A 47 -1.24 -1.80 -8.62
CA ALA A 47 -0.84 -2.57 -7.44
C ALA A 47 -1.72 -2.26 -6.22
N VAL A 48 -2.03 -0.99 -5.95
CA VAL A 48 -2.85 -0.62 -4.79
C VAL A 48 -4.30 -1.05 -4.95
N VAL A 49 -4.86 -0.96 -6.15
CA VAL A 49 -6.24 -1.43 -6.43
C VAL A 49 -6.32 -2.95 -6.28
N ARG A 50 -5.37 -3.68 -6.87
CA ARG A 50 -5.27 -5.14 -6.72
C ARG A 50 -5.09 -5.54 -5.26
N GLY A 51 -4.13 -4.93 -4.55
CA GLY A 51 -3.83 -5.25 -3.17
C GLY A 51 -4.99 -4.96 -2.22
N ALA A 52 -5.74 -3.88 -2.44
CA ALA A 52 -6.95 -3.59 -1.69
C ALA A 52 -8.02 -4.66 -1.91
N MET A 53 -8.25 -5.07 -3.15
CA MET A 53 -9.21 -6.14 -3.48
C MET A 53 -8.81 -7.47 -2.83
N GLU A 54 -7.54 -7.86 -2.92
CA GLU A 54 -7.05 -9.10 -2.34
C GLU A 54 -7.14 -9.11 -0.80
N GLY A 55 -6.78 -7.99 -0.16
CA GLY A 55 -6.71 -7.89 1.29
C GLY A 55 -8.06 -7.61 1.97
N THR A 56 -9.01 -6.97 1.28
CA THR A 56 -10.28 -6.53 1.89
C THR A 56 -11.51 -7.00 1.16
N GLY A 57 -11.40 -7.43 -0.09
CA GLY A 57 -12.55 -7.66 -0.97
C GLY A 57 -13.22 -6.38 -1.47
N CYS A 58 -12.64 -5.21 -1.18
CA CYS A 58 -13.22 -3.93 -1.56
C CYS A 58 -12.65 -3.45 -2.89
N GLU A 59 -13.53 -2.95 -3.74
CA GLU A 59 -13.16 -2.19 -4.93
C GLU A 59 -12.93 -0.73 -4.54
N ILE A 60 -11.78 -0.18 -4.91
CA ILE A 60 -11.40 1.19 -4.60
C ILE A 60 -11.11 1.98 -5.88
N SER A 61 -11.25 3.30 -5.79
CA SER A 61 -10.84 4.26 -6.81
C SER A 61 -9.78 5.19 -6.24
N VAL A 62 -8.64 5.26 -6.88
CA VAL A 62 -7.56 6.19 -6.48
C VAL A 62 -7.97 7.61 -6.82
N SER A 63 -7.91 8.50 -5.81
CA SER A 63 -8.25 9.92 -5.95
C SER A 63 -7.03 10.84 -5.95
N GLY A 64 -5.86 10.34 -5.63
CA GLY A 64 -4.61 11.09 -5.69
C GLY A 64 -3.47 10.47 -4.91
N LEU A 65 -2.28 10.99 -5.10
CA LEU A 65 -1.08 10.59 -4.36
C LEU A 65 -1.02 11.35 -3.03
N LEU A 66 -0.93 10.61 -1.92
CA LEU A 66 -0.76 11.20 -0.59
C LEU A 66 0.72 11.47 -0.30
N GLY A 67 1.58 10.50 -0.53
CA GLY A 67 3.01 10.63 -0.28
C GLY A 67 3.81 9.39 -0.65
N VAL A 68 5.13 9.56 -0.60
CA VAL A 68 6.11 8.48 -0.77
C VAL A 68 6.96 8.45 0.49
N TYR A 69 7.04 7.30 1.14
CA TYR A 69 7.67 7.13 2.45
C TYR A 69 8.77 6.09 2.38
N LEU A 70 9.86 6.38 3.08
CA LEU A 70 10.97 5.46 3.24
C LEU A 70 11.07 5.06 4.71
N TRP A 71 11.14 3.78 4.98
CA TRP A 71 11.28 3.24 6.33
C TRP A 71 12.23 2.05 6.36
N ILE A 72 13.03 1.98 7.41
CA ILE A 72 13.94 0.86 7.67
C ILE A 72 13.48 0.16 8.93
N HIS A 73 13.17 -1.13 8.80
CA HIS A 73 12.78 -1.94 9.95
C HIS A 73 13.94 -2.00 10.97
N PRO A 74 13.71 -1.64 12.24
CA PRO A 74 14.80 -1.45 13.21
C PRO A 74 15.58 -2.72 13.51
N GLN A 75 14.93 -3.88 13.50
CA GLN A 75 15.57 -5.16 13.83
C GLN A 75 16.14 -5.86 12.60
N THR A 76 15.34 -6.02 11.56
CA THR A 76 15.75 -6.77 10.35
C THR A 76 16.62 -5.97 9.41
N ARG A 77 16.60 -4.63 9.53
CA ARG A 77 17.26 -3.66 8.62
C ARG A 77 16.70 -3.69 7.20
N GLN A 78 15.57 -4.37 6.98
CA GLN A 78 14.85 -4.33 5.71
C GLN A 78 14.34 -2.90 5.45
N GLN A 79 14.60 -2.40 4.25
CA GLN A 79 14.14 -1.09 3.80
C GLN A 79 12.89 -1.22 2.95
N PHE A 80 11.94 -0.32 3.19
CA PHE A 80 10.67 -0.24 2.45
C PHE A 80 10.51 1.15 1.87
N LEU A 81 10.23 1.21 0.58
CA LEU A 81 9.72 2.41 -0.07
C LEU A 81 8.23 2.17 -0.31
N ARG A 82 7.40 3.00 0.32
CA ARG A 82 5.94 2.87 0.24
C ARG A 82 5.32 4.08 -0.43
N ILE A 83 4.59 3.82 -1.49
CA ILE A 83 3.76 4.79 -2.18
C ILE A 83 2.36 4.70 -1.57
N VAL A 84 1.87 5.81 -1.01
CA VAL A 84 0.56 5.86 -0.35
C VAL A 84 -0.38 6.75 -1.15
N TYR A 85 -1.53 6.19 -1.51
CA TYR A 85 -2.58 6.87 -2.24
C TYR A 85 -3.74 7.27 -1.33
N ARG A 86 -4.42 8.33 -1.73
CA ARG A 86 -5.78 8.64 -1.30
C ARG A 86 -6.73 7.86 -2.20
N ALA A 87 -7.69 7.17 -1.61
CA ALA A 87 -8.65 6.40 -2.40
C ALA A 87 -10.03 6.43 -1.75
N ASP A 88 -11.03 6.21 -2.58
CA ASP A 88 -12.43 6.11 -2.18
C ASP A 88 -12.91 4.68 -2.37
N MET A 89 -13.79 4.22 -1.48
CA MET A 89 -14.44 2.94 -1.63
C MET A 89 -15.52 3.04 -2.70
N VAL A 90 -15.42 2.20 -3.73
CA VAL A 90 -16.43 2.11 -4.79
C VAL A 90 -17.47 1.05 -4.42
N LYS A 91 -17.02 -0.10 -3.96
CA LYS A 91 -17.88 -1.24 -3.62
C LYS A 91 -17.23 -2.10 -2.55
N GLU A 92 -18.01 -2.41 -1.53
CA GLU A 92 -17.67 -3.39 -0.52
C GLU A 92 -18.26 -4.74 -0.91
N ASN A 93 -17.43 -5.75 -1.02
CA ASN A 93 -17.88 -7.12 -1.30
C ASN A 93 -17.87 -7.94 0.00
N VAL A 94 -18.96 -7.84 0.75
CA VAL A 94 -19.13 -8.49 2.06
C VAL A 94 -19.13 -10.03 1.98
N SER A 95 -19.35 -10.60 0.80
CA SER A 95 -19.47 -12.05 0.62
C SER A 95 -18.14 -12.78 0.41
N ARG A 96 -17.03 -12.05 0.25
CA ARG A 96 -15.72 -12.67 0.10
C ARG A 96 -15.17 -13.00 1.48
N GLN A 97 -15.26 -14.25 1.88
CA GLN A 97 -14.39 -14.75 2.95
C GLN A 97 -12.96 -14.54 2.49
N LEU A 98 -12.24 -13.67 3.19
CA LEU A 98 -10.80 -13.59 3.06
C LEU A 98 -10.26 -14.99 3.35
N ASP A 99 -9.54 -15.58 2.41
CA ASP A 99 -9.17 -17.00 2.38
C ASP A 99 -8.33 -17.51 3.56
N SER A 100 -8.00 -16.67 4.51
CA SER A 100 -7.38 -17.05 5.76
C SER A 100 -8.16 -16.45 6.91
N GLY A 101 -8.67 -17.26 7.82
CA GLY A 101 -9.29 -16.81 9.07
C GLY A 101 -8.37 -16.00 10.00
N PHE A 102 -7.25 -15.49 9.47
CA PHE A 102 -6.24 -14.69 10.13
C PHE A 102 -6.27 -13.22 9.75
N CYS A 103 -7.04 -12.83 8.72
CA CYS A 103 -7.18 -11.42 8.29
C CYS A 103 -8.61 -10.96 8.51
N THR A 104 -8.76 -9.79 9.14
CA THR A 104 -10.03 -9.11 9.31
C THR A 104 -9.92 -7.66 8.89
N VAL A 105 -11.05 -7.09 8.47
CA VAL A 105 -11.14 -5.70 8.00
C VAL A 105 -11.88 -4.88 9.05
N HIS A 106 -11.33 -3.74 9.42
CA HIS A 106 -11.89 -2.86 10.42
C HIS A 106 -11.85 -1.40 9.98
N TRP A 107 -12.77 -0.61 10.52
CA TRP A 107 -12.78 0.84 10.43
C TRP A 107 -12.31 1.44 11.75
N TYR A 108 -11.15 2.10 11.74
CA TYR A 108 -10.56 2.71 12.92
C TYR A 108 -10.58 4.23 12.84
N SER A 109 -10.95 4.88 13.95
CA SER A 109 -10.71 6.32 14.13
C SER A 109 -9.21 6.59 14.31
N LEU A 110 -8.78 7.84 14.16
CA LEU A 110 -7.41 8.24 14.47
C LEU A 110 -7.03 7.88 15.93
N ALA A 111 -7.97 8.03 16.86
CA ALA A 111 -7.75 7.67 18.27
C ALA A 111 -7.51 6.16 18.43
N ASP A 112 -8.28 5.33 17.75
CA ASP A 112 -8.09 3.87 17.75
C ASP A 112 -6.72 3.48 17.19
N ILE A 113 -6.30 4.10 16.09
CA ILE A 113 -5.00 3.84 15.46
C ILE A 113 -3.86 4.21 16.42
N ARG A 114 -3.96 5.35 17.10
CA ARG A 114 -2.96 5.80 18.10
C ARG A 114 -2.88 4.87 19.30
N LEU A 115 -4.03 4.40 19.81
CA LEU A 115 -4.07 3.43 20.90
C LEU A 115 -3.42 2.09 20.52
N ARG A 116 -3.44 1.75 19.24
CA ARG A 116 -2.86 0.52 18.69
C ARG A 116 -1.48 0.74 18.06
N SER A 117 -0.77 1.79 18.44
CA SER A 117 0.53 2.13 17.85
C SER A 117 1.56 0.98 17.92
N GLY A 118 1.50 0.12 18.92
CA GLY A 118 2.35 -1.06 19.04
C GLY A 118 2.03 -2.20 18.07
N ASP A 119 0.83 -2.21 17.50
CA ASP A 119 0.36 -3.24 16.56
C ASP A 119 0.53 -2.80 15.10
N LEU A 120 0.87 -1.54 14.83
CA LEU A 120 1.00 -1.04 13.47
C LEU A 120 2.15 -1.72 12.74
N GLY A 121 1.91 -2.15 11.50
CA GLY A 121 2.91 -2.82 10.68
C GLY A 121 4.15 -1.97 10.36
N SER A 122 3.99 -0.64 10.39
CA SER A 122 5.09 0.33 10.31
C SER A 122 4.63 1.70 10.80
N PRO A 123 5.56 2.62 11.12
CA PRO A 123 5.22 4.01 11.46
C PRO A 123 4.52 4.76 10.33
N ILE A 124 4.65 4.29 9.09
CA ILE A 124 4.01 4.88 7.91
C ILE A 124 2.48 4.85 8.06
N VAL A 125 1.92 3.85 8.73
CA VAL A 125 0.47 3.70 8.91
C VAL A 125 -0.13 4.92 9.61
N LEU A 126 0.37 5.28 10.78
CA LEU A 126 -0.10 6.46 11.51
C LEU A 126 0.28 7.75 10.78
N ARG A 127 1.51 7.86 10.30
CA ARG A 127 1.99 9.05 9.60
C ARG A 127 1.14 9.37 8.38
N SER A 128 0.77 8.40 7.59
CA SER A 128 -0.06 8.62 6.39
C SER A 128 -1.48 9.05 6.73
N VAL A 129 -2.06 8.55 7.82
CA VAL A 129 -3.37 9.02 8.31
C VAL A 129 -3.28 10.48 8.77
N GLU A 130 -2.25 10.84 9.52
CA GLU A 130 -2.04 12.23 9.96
C GLU A 130 -1.82 13.17 8.79
N ASP A 131 -1.03 12.76 7.80
CA ASP A 131 -0.82 13.53 6.56
C ASP A 131 -2.11 13.68 5.75
N TYR A 132 -2.95 12.63 5.71
CA TYR A 132 -4.27 12.68 5.07
C TYR A 132 -5.19 13.70 5.75
N ILE A 133 -5.29 13.66 7.08
CA ILE A 133 -6.11 14.58 7.87
C ILE A 133 -5.61 16.02 7.73
N ALA A 134 -4.29 16.23 7.66
CA ALA A 134 -3.67 17.53 7.42
C ALA A 134 -3.92 18.08 6.00
N GLY A 135 -4.59 17.32 5.13
CA GLY A 135 -4.88 17.71 3.76
C GLY A 135 -3.67 17.65 2.83
N LYS A 136 -2.61 16.96 3.20
CA LYS A 136 -1.44 16.81 2.34
C LYS A 136 -1.81 16.05 1.08
N ARG A 137 -1.28 16.54 -0.04
CA ARG A 137 -1.44 15.93 -1.36
C ARG A 137 -0.20 16.20 -2.19
N GLN A 138 0.31 15.19 -2.83
CA GLN A 138 1.39 15.33 -3.80
C GLN A 138 0.83 15.59 -5.20
N PRO A 139 1.60 16.29 -6.06
CA PRO A 139 1.19 16.45 -7.45
C PRO A 139 0.95 15.09 -8.11
N ASP A 140 -0.16 14.95 -8.81
CA ASP A 140 -0.50 13.70 -9.50
C ASP A 140 0.57 13.34 -10.55
N GLU A 141 1.26 14.34 -11.10
CA GLU A 141 2.33 14.17 -12.07
C GLU A 141 3.60 13.55 -11.49
N LEU A 142 3.79 13.54 -10.17
CA LEU A 142 4.99 12.97 -9.56
C LEU A 142 5.21 11.50 -9.95
N LEU A 143 4.13 10.74 -10.05
CA LEU A 143 4.13 9.35 -10.48
C LEU A 143 3.38 9.12 -11.80
N ALA A 144 2.85 10.19 -12.42
CA ALA A 144 2.22 10.08 -13.70
C ALA A 144 3.26 9.63 -14.74
N GLY A 145 2.99 8.54 -15.40
CA GLY A 145 3.96 7.92 -16.30
C GLY A 145 4.97 7.00 -15.63
N MET A 146 4.85 6.73 -14.34
CA MET A 146 5.56 5.61 -13.74
C MET A 146 4.95 4.29 -14.25
N MET A 147 5.25 4.02 -15.50
CA MET A 147 4.88 2.78 -16.17
C MET A 147 6.15 1.97 -16.38
N PRO A 148 6.09 0.64 -16.22
CA PRO A 148 7.23 -0.21 -16.53
C PRO A 148 7.67 0.01 -17.97
N ILE A 149 8.89 0.47 -18.17
CA ILE A 149 9.47 0.61 -19.49
C ILE A 149 9.97 -0.77 -19.91
N GLN A 150 9.29 -1.38 -20.87
CA GLN A 150 9.72 -2.64 -21.44
C GLN A 150 10.71 -2.37 -22.58
N GLN A 151 11.94 -2.87 -22.43
CA GLN A 151 12.87 -2.88 -23.54
C GLN A 151 12.50 -3.99 -24.52
N ASN A 152 12.57 -3.66 -25.80
CA ASN A 152 12.48 -4.69 -26.84
C ASN A 152 13.72 -5.59 -26.76
N VAL A 153 13.56 -6.78 -26.23
CA VAL A 153 14.66 -7.75 -26.04
C VAL A 153 15.40 -8.05 -27.35
N ALA A 154 14.69 -8.06 -28.48
CA ALA A 154 15.30 -8.26 -29.79
C ALA A 154 16.28 -7.13 -30.18
N ALA A 155 15.97 -5.87 -29.84
CA ALA A 155 16.86 -4.74 -30.09
C ALA A 155 18.08 -4.74 -29.16
N VAL A 156 17.93 -5.17 -27.91
CA VAL A 156 19.05 -5.31 -26.97
C VAL A 156 20.00 -6.43 -27.40
N MET A 157 19.47 -7.57 -27.84
CA MET A 157 20.27 -8.69 -28.35
C MET A 157 21.03 -8.32 -29.65
N ALA A 158 20.40 -7.56 -30.53
CA ALA A 158 21.05 -7.07 -31.76
C ALA A 158 22.24 -6.15 -31.48
N ASN A 159 22.12 -5.27 -30.47
CA ASN A 159 23.21 -4.39 -30.05
C ASN A 159 24.36 -5.14 -29.33
N ALA A 160 24.04 -6.18 -28.58
CA ALA A 160 25.06 -7.01 -27.92
C ALA A 160 25.87 -7.86 -28.89
N ALA A 161 25.34 -8.17 -30.07
CA ALA A 161 26.03 -8.92 -31.11
C ALA A 161 26.99 -8.05 -31.97
N LEU A 162 26.99 -6.73 -31.76
CA LEU A 162 27.84 -5.76 -32.45
C LEU A 162 29.05 -5.31 -31.63
N VAL A 163 29.23 -5.85 -30.40
CA VAL A 163 30.37 -5.65 -29.52
C VAL A 163 31.14 -6.96 -29.41
#